data_15f971f5853c9d73dccf345a24f44247
#
_entry.id   15f971f5853c9d73dccf345a24f44247
#
_cell.length_a   1.000
_cell.length_b   1.000
_cell.length_c   1.000
_cell.angle_alpha   90.00
_cell.angle_beta   90.00
_cell.angle_gamma   90.00
#
_symmetry.space_group_name_H-M   'P 1'
#
loop_
_entity.id
_entity.type
_entity.pdbx_description
1 polymer ?
#
loop_
_entity_poly.entity_id
_entity_poly.type
_entity_poly.pdbx_seq_one_letter_code
_entity_poly.pdbx_strand_id
1 'polypeptide(L)'
;IYQDILTTSNKTHHYTLTAWIDESYILPIKNETKTTKQTNKETYKFKVKVVGVDTPITIEEKSSSLDTSGANAPVLASNMIPVYYDEANNVWKKADKNNSQKEYRWYSYESSGEYKGMWANAVTVKEANRQTYLNATPGTILPMDDITTMWVWIPRFNAVTPSNYNGGAKNNPGAIDVSFVKQNETAIDAFTSGDKQLSGFWYAKFEISHTTLASSSTANNLGCSNETCSNANGLIIKPNVTSLRYNNISNF
;
A
#
# COMPACT_ATOMS: atom_id res chain seq x y z
N ILE A 1 15.20 -13.61 8.30
CA ILE A 1 16.43 -14.24 8.81
C ILE A 1 16.89 -13.39 9.98
N TYR A 2 16.93 -13.98 11.15
CA TYR A 2 17.45 -13.30 12.33
C TYR A 2 18.93 -13.70 12.50
N GLN A 3 19.79 -12.72 12.72
CA GLN A 3 21.21 -12.93 13.00
C GLN A 3 21.57 -12.29 14.33
N ASP A 4 22.35 -12.97 15.11
CA ASP A 4 22.87 -12.46 16.39
C ASP A 4 24.32 -12.88 16.56
N ILE A 5 25.10 -12.06 17.29
CA ILE A 5 26.53 -12.28 17.51
C ILE A 5 26.72 -12.80 18.93
N LEU A 6 27.28 -14.01 19.03
CA LEU A 6 27.72 -14.57 20.29
C LEU A 6 29.03 -13.92 20.73
N THR A 7 29.00 -13.23 21.85
CA THR A 7 30.21 -12.63 22.45
C THR A 7 30.73 -13.51 23.60
N THR A 8 31.96 -13.28 24.03
CA THR A 8 32.55 -13.97 25.17
C THR A 8 31.82 -13.73 26.47
N SER A 9 31.08 -12.64 26.58
CA SER A 9 30.29 -12.26 27.75
C SER A 9 28.84 -12.75 27.70
N ASN A 10 28.32 -13.12 26.51
CA ASN A 10 26.97 -13.61 26.34
C ASN A 10 26.96 -14.87 25.45
N LYS A 11 26.97 -16.02 26.09
CA LYS A 11 27.11 -17.34 25.43
C LYS A 11 25.78 -18.03 25.11
N THR A 12 24.66 -17.44 25.53
CA THR A 12 23.34 -18.05 25.36
C THR A 12 22.39 -17.02 24.78
N HIS A 13 21.83 -17.34 23.61
CA HIS A 13 20.80 -16.55 22.96
C HIS A 13 19.53 -17.38 22.80
N HIS A 14 18.40 -16.76 23.06
CA HIS A 14 17.09 -17.39 22.89
C HIS A 14 16.43 -16.83 21.64
N TYR A 15 16.04 -17.73 20.74
CA TYR A 15 15.35 -17.37 19.51
C TYR A 15 13.93 -17.92 19.53
N THR A 16 12.98 -17.12 19.11
CA THR A 16 11.61 -17.55 18.85
C THR A 16 11.42 -17.68 17.35
N LEU A 17 11.10 -18.88 16.90
CA LEU A 17 10.71 -19.12 15.51
C LEU A 17 9.19 -19.08 15.42
N THR A 18 8.67 -18.12 14.67
CA THR A 18 7.26 -18.05 14.32
C THR A 18 7.09 -18.47 12.87
N ALA A 19 6.27 -19.47 12.62
CA ALA A 19 5.92 -19.94 11.28
C ALA A 19 4.42 -19.80 11.07
N TRP A 20 4.01 -19.32 9.91
CA TRP A 20 2.61 -19.25 9.48
C TRP A 20 2.48 -19.81 8.07
N ILE A 21 1.32 -20.33 7.76
CA ILE A 21 0.99 -20.81 6.42
C ILE A 21 0.34 -19.65 5.69
N ASP A 22 0.77 -19.40 4.45
CA ASP A 22 0.16 -18.41 3.58
C ASP A 22 -1.32 -18.75 3.34
N GLU A 23 -2.21 -17.76 3.45
CA GLU A 23 -3.65 -17.95 3.28
C GLU A 23 -4.03 -18.40 1.85
N SER A 24 -3.12 -18.23 0.89
CA SER A 24 -3.28 -18.72 -0.48
C SER A 24 -2.99 -20.22 -0.64
N TYR A 25 -2.44 -20.87 0.39
CA TYR A 25 -2.16 -22.30 0.36
C TYR A 25 -3.44 -23.10 0.62
N ILE A 26 -4.09 -23.53 -0.45
CA ILE A 26 -5.25 -24.43 -0.37
C ILE A 26 -4.73 -25.85 -0.22
N LEU A 27 -4.96 -26.42 0.94
CA LEU A 27 -4.71 -27.87 1.14
C LEU A 27 -5.55 -28.67 0.14
N PRO A 28 -4.98 -29.66 -0.56
CA PRO A 28 -5.76 -30.53 -1.43
C PRO A 28 -6.79 -31.30 -0.59
N ILE A 29 -8.06 -30.97 -0.79
CA ILE A 29 -9.17 -31.68 -0.16
C ILE A 29 -9.24 -33.05 -0.84
N LYS A 30 -8.81 -34.10 -0.16
CA LYS A 30 -9.16 -35.47 -0.53
C LYS A 30 -10.64 -35.66 -0.24
N ASN A 31 -11.44 -35.75 -1.28
CA ASN A 31 -12.83 -36.14 -1.19
C ASN A 31 -12.88 -37.60 -0.67
N GLU A 32 -13.01 -37.76 0.61
CA GLU A 32 -13.44 -39.04 1.22
C GLU A 32 -14.76 -38.79 1.96
N THR A 33 -15.82 -39.27 1.36
CA THR A 33 -17.11 -39.50 1.99
C THR A 33 -16.93 -40.52 3.11
N LYS A 34 -16.80 -40.05 4.36
CA LYS A 34 -17.20 -40.79 5.56
C LYS A 34 -17.24 -39.88 6.78
N THR A 35 -18.41 -39.86 7.39
CA THR A 35 -18.75 -39.34 8.69
C THR A 35 -17.92 -39.98 9.81
N THR A 36 -16.84 -39.35 10.19
CA THR A 36 -16.23 -39.46 11.53
C THR A 36 -15.34 -38.22 11.73
N LYS A 37 -15.55 -37.51 12.84
CA LYS A 37 -14.67 -36.45 13.29
C LYS A 37 -13.24 -36.98 13.44
N GLN A 38 -12.44 -36.89 12.42
CA GLN A 38 -11.00 -37.07 12.51
C GLN A 38 -10.37 -35.67 12.60
N THR A 39 -9.85 -35.36 13.76
CA THR A 39 -8.87 -34.29 13.92
C THR A 39 -7.60 -34.73 13.21
N ASN A 40 -7.45 -34.39 11.95
CA ASN A 40 -6.20 -34.60 11.23
C ASN A 40 -5.14 -33.68 11.85
N LYS A 41 -4.31 -34.25 12.72
CA LYS A 41 -3.05 -33.63 13.12
C LYS A 41 -2.09 -33.75 11.95
N GLU A 42 -2.01 -32.74 11.13
CA GLU A 42 -0.94 -32.64 10.14
C GLU A 42 0.35 -32.23 10.86
N THR A 43 1.41 -32.98 10.64
CA THR A 43 2.71 -32.69 11.24
C THR A 43 3.60 -32.06 10.19
N TYR A 44 3.96 -30.78 10.40
CA TYR A 44 4.92 -30.10 9.57
C TYR A 44 6.32 -30.26 10.16
N LYS A 45 7.28 -30.63 9.31
CA LYS A 45 8.69 -30.76 9.72
C LYS A 45 9.48 -29.60 9.16
N PHE A 46 10.11 -28.82 10.04
CA PHE A 46 11.01 -27.73 9.68
C PHE A 46 12.46 -28.17 9.93
N LYS A 47 13.36 -27.77 9.04
CA LYS A 47 14.80 -27.90 9.26
C LYS A 47 15.40 -26.53 9.51
N VAL A 48 15.87 -26.30 10.72
CA VAL A 48 16.63 -25.10 11.07
C VAL A 48 18.10 -25.42 10.88
N LYS A 49 18.80 -24.63 10.07
CA LYS A 49 20.25 -24.71 9.91
C LYS A 49 20.88 -23.50 10.62
N VAL A 50 21.64 -23.77 11.67
CA VAL A 50 22.48 -22.76 12.33
C VAL A 50 23.87 -22.87 11.72
N VAL A 51 24.38 -21.78 11.19
CA VAL A 51 25.72 -21.71 10.60
C VAL A 51 26.52 -20.69 11.40
N GLY A 52 27.58 -21.15 12.05
CA GLY A 52 28.60 -20.27 12.62
C GLY A 52 29.58 -19.85 11.53
N VAL A 53 29.98 -18.60 11.50
CA VAL A 53 31.01 -18.07 10.60
C VAL A 53 32.04 -17.30 11.44
N ASP A 54 33.31 -17.52 11.14
CA ASP A 54 34.42 -16.90 11.85
C ASP A 54 34.75 -15.48 11.34
N THR A 55 34.13 -15.06 10.26
CA THR A 55 34.28 -13.71 9.73
C THR A 55 33.14 -12.82 10.18
N PRO A 56 33.41 -11.56 10.55
CA PRO A 56 32.34 -10.60 10.85
C PRO A 56 31.41 -10.47 9.63
N ILE A 57 30.19 -10.93 9.78
CA ILE A 57 29.16 -10.62 8.79
C ILE A 57 28.82 -9.16 8.98
N THR A 58 29.03 -8.35 7.96
CA THR A 58 28.47 -7.01 7.93
C THR A 58 26.94 -7.19 7.92
N ILE A 59 26.32 -7.01 9.08
CA ILE A 59 24.86 -6.93 9.16
C ILE A 59 24.54 -5.63 8.42
N GLU A 60 24.03 -5.75 7.21
CA GLU A 60 23.25 -4.63 6.68
C GLU A 60 22.11 -4.45 7.65
N GLU A 61 22.22 -3.45 8.52
CA GLU A 61 21.10 -3.01 9.32
C GLU A 61 19.95 -2.83 8.33
N LYS A 62 18.85 -3.57 8.54
CA LYS A 62 17.64 -3.34 7.77
C LYS A 62 17.34 -1.87 7.95
N SER A 63 17.69 -1.08 6.97
CA SER A 63 17.57 0.36 7.00
C SER A 63 16.16 0.69 7.48
N SER A 64 16.06 1.32 8.63
CA SER A 64 14.79 1.80 9.14
C SER A 64 14.18 2.74 8.10
N SER A 65 12.88 2.71 7.95
CA SER A 65 12.21 3.69 7.09
C SER A 65 12.66 5.10 7.45
N LEU A 66 12.87 5.92 6.44
CA LEU A 66 13.22 7.34 6.60
C LEU A 66 12.07 8.18 7.18
N ASP A 67 10.87 7.60 7.27
CA ASP A 67 9.71 8.23 7.90
C ASP A 67 9.62 7.82 9.37
N THR A 68 9.64 8.79 10.26
CA THR A 68 9.55 8.63 11.73
C THR A 68 8.26 9.21 12.30
N SER A 69 7.34 9.67 11.46
CA SER A 69 6.07 10.32 11.81
C SER A 69 5.13 9.45 12.66
N GLY A 70 5.35 8.14 12.68
CA GLY A 70 4.43 7.18 13.28
C GLY A 70 3.29 6.73 12.37
N ALA A 71 3.17 7.27 11.16
CA ALA A 71 2.21 6.79 10.17
C ALA A 71 2.44 5.32 9.81
N ASN A 72 1.37 4.62 9.44
CA ASN A 72 1.51 3.26 8.96
C ASN A 72 2.05 3.25 7.53
N ALA A 73 3.09 2.46 7.30
CA ALA A 73 3.69 2.31 5.99
C ALA A 73 2.67 1.83 4.94
N PRO A 74 2.82 2.27 3.68
CA PRO A 74 1.97 1.81 2.59
C PRO A 74 2.07 0.31 2.35
N VAL A 75 0.94 -0.32 2.05
CA VAL A 75 0.86 -1.73 1.68
C VAL A 75 0.54 -1.82 0.19
N LEU A 76 1.49 -2.29 -0.61
CA LEU A 76 1.35 -2.41 -2.06
C LEU A 76 0.59 -3.68 -2.43
N ALA A 77 -0.38 -3.55 -3.34
CA ALA A 77 -0.89 -4.70 -4.07
C ALA A 77 0.16 -5.21 -5.09
N SER A 78 0.05 -6.45 -5.49
CA SER A 78 1.05 -7.14 -6.33
C SER A 78 1.32 -6.48 -7.69
N ASN A 79 0.38 -5.70 -8.18
CA ASN A 79 0.46 -4.98 -9.47
C ASN A 79 0.80 -3.49 -9.32
N MET A 80 1.02 -3.01 -8.11
CA MET A 80 1.33 -1.61 -7.83
C MET A 80 2.84 -1.39 -7.76
N ILE A 81 3.28 -0.27 -8.30
CA ILE A 81 4.67 0.16 -8.34
C ILE A 81 4.79 1.44 -7.50
N PRO A 82 5.64 1.47 -6.47
CA PRO A 82 5.89 2.66 -5.69
C PRO A 82 6.60 3.71 -6.53
N VAL A 83 6.13 4.95 -6.49
CA VAL A 83 6.72 6.03 -7.27
C VAL A 83 6.85 7.32 -6.48
N TYR A 84 7.81 8.14 -6.87
CA TYR A 84 7.95 9.53 -6.44
C TYR A 84 8.05 10.44 -7.66
N TYR A 85 7.68 11.71 -7.47
CA TYR A 85 7.77 12.71 -8.51
C TYR A 85 9.10 13.46 -8.39
N ASP A 86 9.87 13.45 -9.46
CA ASP A 86 11.09 14.26 -9.59
C ASP A 86 10.73 15.60 -10.23
N GLU A 87 10.57 16.62 -9.38
CA GLU A 87 10.16 17.97 -9.81
C GLU A 87 11.19 18.62 -10.75
N ALA A 88 12.48 18.37 -10.52
CA ALA A 88 13.54 18.97 -11.33
C ALA A 88 13.51 18.51 -12.79
N ASN A 89 13.10 17.25 -13.00
CA ASN A 89 13.03 16.65 -14.33
C ASN A 89 11.59 16.48 -14.84
N ASN A 90 10.58 16.83 -14.03
CA ASN A 90 9.16 16.70 -14.36
C ASN A 90 8.76 15.28 -14.79
N VAL A 91 9.23 14.26 -14.04
CA VAL A 91 9.00 12.85 -14.34
C VAL A 91 8.65 12.05 -13.08
N TRP A 92 7.91 10.97 -13.28
CA TRP A 92 7.70 9.97 -12.25
C TRP A 92 8.81 8.93 -12.30
N LYS A 93 9.35 8.61 -11.14
CA LYS A 93 10.41 7.61 -10.96
C LYS A 93 10.00 6.54 -9.97
N LYS A 94 10.50 5.32 -10.16
CA LYS A 94 10.34 4.25 -9.19
C LYS A 94 10.97 4.63 -7.87
N ALA A 95 10.21 4.51 -6.80
CA ALA A 95 10.68 4.75 -5.43
C ALA A 95 11.27 3.47 -4.81
N ASP A 96 12.06 3.65 -3.75
CA ASP A 96 12.44 2.54 -2.89
C ASP A 96 11.26 2.12 -2.00
N LYS A 97 10.71 0.94 -2.25
CA LYS A 97 9.56 0.41 -1.49
C LYS A 97 9.79 0.29 0.02
N ASN A 98 11.04 0.16 0.45
CA ASN A 98 11.42 0.09 1.86
C ASN A 98 11.58 1.48 2.48
N ASN A 99 11.54 2.53 1.66
CA ASN A 99 11.72 3.92 2.08
C ASN A 99 13.00 4.14 2.89
N SER A 100 14.08 3.49 2.50
CA SER A 100 15.34 3.46 3.23
C SER A 100 16.47 4.26 2.56
N GLN A 101 16.31 4.59 1.27
CA GLN A 101 17.27 5.34 0.47
C GLN A 101 16.80 6.78 0.28
N LYS A 102 17.59 7.75 0.72
CA LYS A 102 17.25 9.18 0.64
C LYS A 102 16.99 9.64 -0.79
N GLU A 103 17.79 9.16 -1.73
CA GLU A 103 17.72 9.52 -3.15
C GLU A 103 16.44 9.04 -3.83
N TYR A 104 15.89 7.92 -3.34
CA TYR A 104 14.70 7.27 -3.89
C TYR A 104 13.56 7.19 -2.88
N ARG A 105 13.51 8.20 -1.98
CA ARG A 105 12.50 8.29 -0.93
C ARG A 105 11.10 8.15 -1.51
N TRP A 106 10.31 7.30 -0.89
CA TRP A 106 8.95 7.05 -1.33
C TRP A 106 7.94 7.97 -0.65
N TYR A 107 8.10 8.16 0.67
CA TYR A 107 7.17 8.96 1.45
C TYR A 107 7.84 9.56 2.69
N SER A 108 7.21 10.63 3.18
CA SER A 108 7.47 11.21 4.50
C SER A 108 6.20 11.88 4.99
N TYR A 109 5.61 11.33 6.02
CA TYR A 109 4.43 11.89 6.69
C TYR A 109 4.81 12.85 7.82
N GLU A 110 6.07 13.26 7.86
CA GLU A 110 6.57 14.23 8.81
C GLU A 110 5.85 15.58 8.66
N SER A 111 5.60 16.25 9.79
CA SER A 111 4.99 17.58 9.82
C SER A 111 5.98 18.72 9.54
N SER A 112 7.28 18.42 9.54
CA SER A 112 8.37 19.37 9.32
C SER A 112 9.53 18.74 8.56
N GLY A 113 10.52 19.55 8.17
CA GLY A 113 11.69 19.09 7.45
C GLY A 113 11.55 19.17 5.92
N GLU A 114 12.61 18.80 5.23
CA GLU A 114 12.75 18.89 3.76
C GLU A 114 11.65 18.10 3.01
N TYR A 115 11.30 16.93 3.52
CA TYR A 115 10.34 16.02 2.87
C TYR A 115 8.96 16.01 3.54
N LYS A 116 8.64 17.05 4.33
CA LYS A 116 7.34 17.13 5.01
C LYS A 116 6.17 16.97 4.04
N GLY A 117 5.20 16.15 4.42
CA GLY A 117 3.97 15.98 3.64
C GLY A 117 4.19 15.31 2.28
N MET A 118 5.28 14.58 2.09
CA MET A 118 5.51 13.76 0.90
C MET A 118 4.69 12.46 1.01
N TRP A 119 3.49 12.49 0.47
CA TRP A 119 2.59 11.33 0.54
C TRP A 119 3.05 10.22 -0.40
N ALA A 120 2.92 8.97 0.04
CA ALA A 120 3.26 7.82 -0.78
C ALA A 120 2.34 7.73 -1.99
N ASN A 121 2.94 7.65 -3.17
CA ASN A 121 2.24 7.43 -4.42
C ASN A 121 2.57 6.04 -4.96
N ALA A 122 1.59 5.40 -5.59
CA ALA A 122 1.80 4.19 -6.35
C ALA A 122 1.04 4.26 -7.67
N VAL A 123 1.50 3.50 -8.64
CA VAL A 123 0.88 3.45 -9.95
C VAL A 123 0.65 2.01 -10.39
N THR A 124 -0.33 1.81 -11.25
CA THR A 124 -0.38 0.65 -12.13
C THR A 124 0.02 1.08 -13.53
N VAL A 125 0.53 0.13 -14.30
CA VAL A 125 1.01 0.37 -15.66
C VAL A 125 0.36 -0.61 -16.63
N LYS A 126 0.50 -0.35 -17.92
CA LYS A 126 0.10 -1.28 -18.98
C LYS A 126 0.67 -2.66 -18.69
N GLU A 127 -0.14 -3.68 -18.90
CA GLU A 127 0.22 -5.07 -18.57
C GLU A 127 1.53 -5.52 -19.23
N ALA A 128 1.74 -5.14 -20.50
CA ALA A 128 2.95 -5.47 -21.25
C ALA A 128 4.25 -4.99 -20.57
N ASN A 129 4.19 -3.88 -19.81
CA ASN A 129 5.34 -3.25 -19.18
C ASN A 129 5.43 -3.54 -17.66
N ARG A 130 4.41 -4.22 -17.09
CA ARG A 130 4.30 -4.38 -15.63
C ARG A 130 5.50 -5.07 -15.00
N GLN A 131 5.92 -6.21 -15.54
CA GLN A 131 7.04 -6.96 -14.98
C GLN A 131 8.37 -6.19 -15.10
N THR A 132 8.55 -5.45 -16.18
CA THR A 132 9.71 -4.58 -16.35
C THR A 132 9.82 -3.58 -15.22
N TYR A 133 8.73 -2.86 -14.90
CA TYR A 133 8.77 -1.86 -13.85
C TYR A 133 8.74 -2.45 -12.44
N LEU A 134 8.09 -3.60 -12.22
CA LEU A 134 8.15 -4.29 -10.93
C LEU A 134 9.59 -4.70 -10.60
N ASN A 135 10.37 -5.14 -11.59
CA ASN A 135 11.75 -5.58 -11.42
C ASN A 135 12.80 -4.47 -11.56
N ALA A 136 12.41 -3.29 -12.03
CA ALA A 136 13.32 -2.16 -12.20
C ALA A 136 13.93 -1.69 -10.86
N THR A 137 15.09 -1.06 -10.92
CA THR A 137 15.70 -0.43 -9.74
C THR A 137 15.01 0.88 -9.37
N PRO A 138 15.07 1.32 -8.10
CA PRO A 138 14.68 2.68 -7.73
C PRO A 138 15.38 3.73 -8.61
N GLY A 139 14.69 4.83 -8.91
CA GLY A 139 15.18 5.87 -9.82
C GLY A 139 14.83 5.65 -11.31
N THR A 140 14.36 4.46 -11.70
CA THR A 140 13.89 4.21 -13.07
C THR A 140 12.70 5.10 -13.40
N ILE A 141 12.74 5.80 -14.54
CA ILE A 141 11.65 6.65 -15.04
C ILE A 141 10.47 5.80 -15.51
N LEU A 142 9.27 6.20 -15.11
CA LEU A 142 8.01 5.64 -15.59
C LEU A 142 7.31 6.69 -16.47
N PRO A 143 7.31 6.55 -17.81
CA PRO A 143 6.61 7.46 -18.70
C PRO A 143 5.11 7.48 -18.41
N MET A 144 4.49 8.66 -18.50
CA MET A 144 3.05 8.84 -18.30
C MET A 144 2.19 7.99 -19.24
N ASP A 145 2.71 7.68 -20.43
CA ASP A 145 2.02 6.83 -21.41
C ASP A 145 1.91 5.38 -20.96
N ASP A 146 2.82 4.92 -20.12
CA ASP A 146 2.77 3.57 -19.57
C ASP A 146 1.92 3.47 -18.31
N ILE A 147 1.74 4.59 -17.59
CA ILE A 147 0.92 4.64 -16.38
C ILE A 147 -0.56 4.56 -16.75
N THR A 148 -1.29 3.67 -16.09
CA THR A 148 -2.75 3.53 -16.24
C THR A 148 -3.50 4.16 -15.08
N THR A 149 -3.08 3.90 -13.83
CA THR A 149 -3.74 4.47 -12.66
C THR A 149 -2.73 5.01 -11.66
N MET A 150 -3.10 6.07 -10.96
CA MET A 150 -2.28 6.72 -9.93
C MET A 150 -3.05 6.77 -8.62
N TRP A 151 -2.37 6.41 -7.54
CA TRP A 151 -2.93 6.26 -6.21
C TRP A 151 -2.09 6.97 -5.17
N VAL A 152 -2.73 7.41 -4.09
CA VAL A 152 -2.08 7.95 -2.90
C VAL A 152 -2.47 7.12 -1.68
N TRP A 153 -1.51 6.79 -0.83
CA TRP A 153 -1.76 6.08 0.42
C TRP A 153 -2.26 7.02 1.50
N ILE A 154 -3.39 6.67 2.08
CA ILE A 154 -3.94 7.32 3.26
C ILE A 154 -3.64 6.43 4.47
N PRO A 155 -2.64 6.76 5.29
CA PRO A 155 -2.35 6.00 6.51
C PRO A 155 -3.51 6.12 7.50
N ARG A 156 -3.70 5.11 8.34
CA ARG A 156 -4.68 5.14 9.42
C ARG A 156 -4.48 6.36 10.31
N PHE A 157 -5.55 7.08 10.57
CA PHE A 157 -5.55 8.26 11.43
C PHE A 157 -6.82 8.33 12.28
N ASN A 158 -6.73 9.07 13.38
CA ASN A 158 -7.87 9.56 14.12
C ASN A 158 -8.08 11.05 13.86
N ALA A 159 -9.31 11.48 13.87
CA ALA A 159 -9.68 12.88 13.73
C ALA A 159 -10.56 13.30 14.90
N VAL A 160 -10.14 14.32 15.63
CA VAL A 160 -10.90 14.86 16.76
C VAL A 160 -11.53 16.18 16.34
N THR A 161 -12.84 16.16 16.20
CA THR A 161 -13.62 17.37 15.91
C THR A 161 -13.86 18.11 17.22
N PRO A 162 -13.43 19.37 17.36
CA PRO A 162 -13.67 20.13 18.56
C PRO A 162 -15.17 20.37 18.77
N SER A 163 -15.59 20.48 20.03
CA SER A 163 -16.99 20.65 20.40
C SER A 163 -17.67 21.89 19.78
N ASN A 164 -16.90 22.90 19.44
CA ASN A 164 -17.35 24.13 18.80
C ASN A 164 -17.20 24.14 17.27
N TYR A 165 -16.82 23.02 16.67
CA TYR A 165 -16.55 22.95 15.22
C TYR A 165 -17.74 23.41 14.38
N ASN A 166 -18.95 22.93 14.68
CA ASN A 166 -20.17 23.32 13.99
C ASN A 166 -20.81 24.60 14.57
N GLY A 167 -20.34 25.09 15.70
CA GLY A 167 -20.80 26.32 16.36
C GLY A 167 -19.93 27.53 16.01
N GLY A 168 -18.84 27.33 15.31
CA GLY A 168 -18.00 28.40 14.76
C GLY A 168 -18.73 29.17 13.67
N ALA A 169 -18.36 30.44 13.47
CA ALA A 169 -18.86 31.22 12.34
C ALA A 169 -18.59 30.43 11.06
N LYS A 170 -19.54 30.50 10.10
CA LYS A 170 -19.44 29.80 8.80
C LYS A 170 -18.09 30.03 8.08
N ASN A 171 -17.42 31.14 8.37
CA ASN A 171 -16.12 31.53 7.81
C ASN A 171 -14.92 31.18 8.71
N ASN A 172 -15.14 30.57 9.87
CA ASN A 172 -14.08 30.10 10.77
C ASN A 172 -14.51 28.77 11.44
N PRO A 173 -14.45 27.67 10.71
CA PRO A 173 -15.01 26.39 11.16
C PRO A 173 -14.20 25.72 12.28
N GLY A 174 -13.11 26.29 12.74
CA GLY A 174 -12.21 25.65 13.69
C GLY A 174 -11.32 24.59 13.05
N ALA A 175 -10.27 24.20 13.75
CA ALA A 175 -9.36 23.16 13.32
C ALA A 175 -9.86 21.78 13.78
N ILE A 176 -9.64 20.78 12.94
CA ILE A 176 -9.80 19.36 13.29
C ILE A 176 -8.41 18.81 13.54
N ASP A 177 -8.18 18.25 14.74
CA ASP A 177 -6.91 17.62 15.06
C ASP A 177 -6.86 16.23 14.44
N VAL A 178 -5.82 15.99 13.64
CA VAL A 178 -5.58 14.72 12.96
C VAL A 178 -4.25 14.14 13.45
N SER A 179 -4.28 12.88 13.87
CA SER A 179 -3.10 12.17 14.33
C SER A 179 -3.03 10.77 13.71
N PHE A 180 -1.84 10.35 13.28
CA PHE A 180 -1.62 8.98 12.84
C PHE A 180 -1.71 8.02 14.04
N VAL A 181 -2.37 6.88 13.82
CA VAL A 181 -2.61 5.88 14.86
C VAL A 181 -2.30 4.48 14.33
N LYS A 182 -1.94 3.58 15.24
CA LYS A 182 -1.64 2.19 14.88
C LYS A 182 -2.94 1.38 14.69
N GLN A 183 -2.83 0.19 14.12
CA GLN A 183 -3.97 -0.63 13.74
C GLN A 183 -4.87 -1.04 14.92
N ASN A 184 -4.31 -1.12 16.12
CA ASN A 184 -5.03 -1.45 17.36
C ASN A 184 -5.55 -0.23 18.13
N GLU A 185 -5.34 0.97 17.62
CA GLU A 185 -5.77 2.22 18.24
C GLU A 185 -7.05 2.74 17.58
N THR A 186 -7.76 3.61 18.29
CA THR A 186 -8.99 4.24 17.78
C THR A 186 -8.69 5.09 16.53
N ALA A 187 -9.50 4.92 15.51
CA ALA A 187 -9.47 5.70 14.28
C ALA A 187 -10.88 6.04 13.83
N ILE A 188 -11.00 6.86 12.79
CA ILE A 188 -12.29 7.08 12.13
C ILE A 188 -12.80 5.78 11.47
N ASP A 189 -14.10 5.68 11.28
CA ASP A 189 -14.78 4.46 10.79
C ASP A 189 -14.29 3.99 9.40
N ALA A 190 -13.77 4.91 8.59
CA ALA A 190 -13.23 4.59 7.26
C ALA A 190 -12.10 3.54 7.28
N PHE A 191 -11.46 3.30 8.44
CA PHE A 191 -10.41 2.30 8.61
C PHE A 191 -10.93 0.98 9.17
N THR A 192 -12.23 0.78 9.18
CA THR A 192 -12.86 -0.48 9.59
C THR A 192 -13.66 -1.06 8.43
N SER A 193 -13.36 -2.29 8.03
CA SER A 193 -14.06 -3.01 6.98
C SER A 193 -14.53 -4.37 7.51
N GLY A 194 -15.79 -4.46 7.92
CA GLY A 194 -16.30 -5.59 8.69
C GLY A 194 -15.53 -5.74 10.01
N ASP A 195 -14.98 -6.91 10.26
CA ASP A 195 -14.16 -7.18 11.45
C ASP A 195 -12.68 -6.79 11.30
N LYS A 196 -12.28 -6.26 10.13
CA LYS A 196 -10.89 -5.93 9.82
C LYS A 196 -10.58 -4.48 10.11
N GLN A 197 -9.48 -4.27 10.82
CA GLN A 197 -8.90 -2.95 11.04
C GLN A 197 -7.81 -2.71 9.97
N LEU A 198 -7.97 -1.65 9.18
CA LEU A 198 -7.03 -1.31 8.11
C LEU A 198 -5.89 -0.42 8.64
N SER A 199 -4.67 -0.68 8.23
CA SER A 199 -3.52 0.19 8.49
C SER A 199 -3.52 1.46 7.62
N GLY A 200 -4.32 1.47 6.58
CA GLY A 200 -4.50 2.53 5.61
C GLY A 200 -5.22 1.99 4.38
N PHE A 201 -5.42 2.84 3.39
CA PHE A 201 -5.98 2.44 2.11
C PHE A 201 -5.44 3.31 0.96
N TRP A 202 -5.51 2.78 -0.25
CA TRP A 202 -5.18 3.53 -1.46
C TRP A 202 -6.38 4.33 -1.91
N TYR A 203 -6.17 5.62 -2.16
CA TYR A 203 -7.16 6.53 -2.70
C TYR A 203 -6.75 6.98 -4.11
N ALA A 204 -7.69 7.06 -5.03
CA ALA A 204 -7.42 7.53 -6.38
C ALA A 204 -6.86 8.96 -6.35
N LYS A 205 -5.71 9.18 -7.00
CA LYS A 205 -5.06 10.50 -7.00
C LYS A 205 -5.78 11.51 -7.88
N PHE A 206 -6.50 11.04 -8.88
CA PHE A 206 -7.27 11.83 -9.83
C PHE A 206 -8.66 11.20 -10.00
N GLU A 207 -9.57 11.92 -10.60
CA GLU A 207 -10.88 11.38 -10.95
C GLU A 207 -10.75 10.23 -11.97
N ILE A 208 -11.71 9.32 -11.90
CA ILE A 208 -11.76 8.18 -12.82
C ILE A 208 -12.08 8.68 -14.23
N SER A 209 -11.35 8.15 -15.18
CA SER A 209 -11.55 8.34 -16.61
C SER A 209 -11.57 6.99 -17.33
N HIS A 210 -11.74 7.01 -18.63
CA HIS A 210 -11.70 5.83 -19.47
C HIS A 210 -11.07 6.13 -20.82
N THR A 211 -10.35 5.19 -21.40
CA THR A 211 -9.62 5.38 -22.66
C THR A 211 -10.50 5.70 -23.86
N THR A 212 -11.75 5.25 -23.84
CA THR A 212 -12.69 5.43 -24.96
C THR A 212 -14.02 6.05 -24.60
N LEU A 213 -14.42 6.00 -23.32
CA LEU A 213 -15.77 6.39 -22.87
C LEU A 213 -15.81 7.78 -22.25
N ALA A 214 -14.66 8.36 -21.88
CA ALA A 214 -14.62 9.68 -21.31
C ALA A 214 -14.92 10.75 -22.39
N SER A 215 -15.94 11.56 -22.16
CA SER A 215 -16.31 12.65 -23.04
C SER A 215 -16.53 13.93 -22.24
N SER A 216 -16.20 15.08 -22.84
CA SER A 216 -16.40 16.38 -22.24
C SER A 216 -17.84 16.91 -22.38
N SER A 217 -18.64 16.42 -23.29
CA SER A 217 -19.86 17.09 -23.72
C SER A 217 -21.12 16.21 -23.76
N THR A 218 -21.02 14.89 -23.72
CA THR A 218 -22.18 14.00 -23.83
C THR A 218 -22.26 13.06 -22.63
N ALA A 219 -23.50 12.63 -22.32
CA ALA A 219 -23.72 11.57 -21.37
C ALA A 219 -22.86 10.37 -21.74
N ASN A 220 -21.88 10.08 -20.90
CA ASN A 220 -21.18 8.81 -21.00
C ASN A 220 -22.10 7.77 -20.39
N ASN A 221 -23.04 7.32 -21.19
CA ASN A 221 -23.61 6.04 -20.94
C ASN A 221 -22.47 5.03 -21.05
N LEU A 222 -21.71 4.87 -19.99
CA LEU A 222 -21.21 3.57 -19.67
C LEU A 222 -22.48 2.75 -19.57
N GLY A 223 -22.98 2.21 -20.67
CA GLY A 223 -24.12 1.30 -20.64
C GLY A 223 -23.75 0.10 -19.77
N CYS A 224 -23.57 0.36 -18.49
CA CYS A 224 -23.33 -0.63 -17.49
C CYS A 224 -24.64 -1.35 -17.27
N SER A 225 -25.01 -2.22 -18.19
CA SER A 225 -25.72 -3.43 -17.78
C SER A 225 -24.78 -4.13 -16.78
N ASN A 226 -25.30 -4.60 -15.69
CA ASN A 226 -24.59 -5.14 -14.53
C ASN A 226 -23.37 -6.06 -14.78
N GLU A 227 -23.15 -6.50 -16.01
CA GLU A 227 -22.08 -7.39 -16.40
C GLU A 227 -20.91 -6.68 -17.11
N THR A 228 -21.11 -5.50 -17.68
CA THR A 228 -20.09 -4.84 -18.50
C THR A 228 -19.29 -3.78 -17.78
N CYS A 229 -19.75 -3.29 -16.64
CA CYS A 229 -18.96 -2.41 -15.77
C CYS A 229 -17.85 -3.11 -15.01
N SER A 230 -17.91 -4.42 -14.88
CA SER A 230 -16.80 -5.22 -14.33
C SER A 230 -15.58 -5.26 -15.25
N ASN A 231 -15.69 -4.80 -16.49
CA ASN A 231 -14.54 -4.61 -17.36
C ASN A 231 -13.81 -3.32 -17.00
N ALA A 232 -12.96 -3.41 -15.98
CA ALA A 232 -11.95 -2.41 -15.67
C ALA A 232 -10.94 -2.18 -16.82
N ASN A 233 -11.11 -2.88 -17.94
CA ASN A 233 -10.31 -2.72 -19.14
C ASN A 233 -10.59 -1.36 -19.77
N GLY A 234 -9.64 -0.44 -19.59
CA GLY A 234 -9.75 0.91 -20.10
C GLY A 234 -10.00 1.98 -19.04
N LEU A 235 -10.19 1.63 -17.76
CA LEU A 235 -10.17 2.60 -16.68
C LEU A 235 -8.78 3.21 -16.54
N ILE A 236 -8.75 4.53 -16.46
CA ILE A 236 -7.52 5.30 -16.21
C ILE A 236 -7.76 6.32 -15.09
N ILE A 237 -6.73 6.52 -14.30
CA ILE A 237 -6.71 7.51 -13.20
C ILE A 237 -5.38 8.25 -13.31
N LYS A 238 -5.35 9.33 -14.08
CA LYS A 238 -4.14 10.12 -14.30
C LYS A 238 -4.47 11.56 -14.66
N PRO A 239 -3.49 12.49 -14.58
CA PRO A 239 -3.73 13.89 -14.90
C PRO A 239 -4.02 14.11 -16.39
N ASN A 240 -4.61 15.25 -16.69
CA ASN A 240 -4.87 15.74 -18.04
C ASN A 240 -5.74 14.83 -18.92
N VAL A 241 -6.65 14.10 -18.30
CA VAL A 241 -7.66 13.28 -18.97
C VAL A 241 -9.04 13.75 -18.56
N THR A 242 -10.00 13.63 -19.47
CA THR A 242 -11.40 13.98 -19.18
C THR A 242 -11.98 12.93 -18.22
N SER A 243 -12.53 13.38 -17.09
CA SER A 243 -13.20 12.49 -16.14
C SER A 243 -14.45 11.87 -16.72
N LEU A 244 -14.80 10.68 -16.24
CA LEU A 244 -16.10 10.08 -16.52
C LEU A 244 -17.21 10.96 -15.92
N ARG A 245 -18.22 11.27 -16.74
CA ARG A 245 -19.34 12.13 -16.36
C ARG A 245 -20.65 11.46 -16.75
N TYR A 246 -21.73 12.00 -16.21
CA TYR A 246 -23.10 11.59 -16.55
C TYR A 246 -23.38 10.11 -16.33
N ASN A 247 -22.78 9.53 -15.31
CA ASN A 247 -23.03 8.16 -14.87
C ASN A 247 -23.95 8.13 -13.66
N ASN A 248 -24.75 7.08 -13.57
CA ASN A 248 -25.48 6.81 -12.34
C ASN A 248 -24.51 6.37 -11.26
N ILE A 249 -24.79 6.79 -10.03
CA ILE A 249 -23.95 6.46 -8.85
C ILE A 249 -23.82 4.94 -8.65
N SER A 250 -24.84 4.18 -9.09
CA SER A 250 -24.83 2.71 -9.05
C SER A 250 -23.83 2.06 -9.99
N ASN A 251 -23.14 2.85 -10.84
CA ASN A 251 -22.13 2.38 -11.77
C ASN A 251 -20.70 2.54 -11.19
N PHE A 252 -20.58 3.11 -9.99
CA PHE A 252 -19.37 3.27 -9.22
C PHE A 252 -19.47 2.39 -7.95
#